data_8a118a3f0f0b3d0d52bb6c5cce7c13b0
#
_entry.id   8a118a3f0f0b3d0d52bb6c5cce7c13b0
#
_cell.length_a   1.000
_cell.length_b   1.000
_cell.length_c   1.000
_cell.angle_alpha   90.00
_cell.angle_beta   90.00
_cell.angle_gamma   90.00
#
_symmetry.space_group_name_H-M   'P 1'
#
loop_
_entity.id
_entity.type
_entity.pdbx_description
1 polymer ?
#
loop_
_entity_poly.entity_id
_entity_poly.type
_entity_poly.pdbx_seq_one_letter_code
_entity_poly.pdbx_strand_id
1 'polypeptide(L)'
;ENSVEFSLSVFDVKMPSVASRSMVGVGEANKEDEVQSVDILVFDASVEPAVLLEWVEVESQNIEQNLAGGSSKVDFSAPLTLSSKKVCIAVVANCSLSGLTKGTPKNDVLNSLIFQNSGKWLADADNYTAIPMYGEIEVAKIEPSVSIANIEMKRMLARIDIQNSTSNFKIEDVYLANFNTNGYVSPE
;
A
#
# COMPACT_ATOMS: atom_id res chain seq x y z
N GLU A 1 21.60 -6.72 -15.89
CA GLU A 1 20.69 -6.06 -14.94
C GLU A 1 20.27 -7.05 -13.88
N ASN A 2 20.48 -6.70 -12.61
CA ASN A 2 20.10 -7.55 -11.50
C ASN A 2 18.62 -7.30 -11.19
N SER A 3 17.77 -8.21 -11.61
CA SER A 3 16.34 -8.15 -11.32
C SER A 3 16.05 -8.87 -10.01
N VAL A 4 15.27 -8.23 -9.14
CA VAL A 4 14.75 -8.81 -7.90
C VAL A 4 13.24 -9.02 -8.08
N GLU A 5 12.76 -10.22 -7.76
CA GLU A 5 11.33 -10.53 -7.81
C GLU A 5 10.67 -10.26 -6.47
N PHE A 6 9.51 -9.63 -6.51
CA PHE A 6 8.72 -9.28 -5.35
C PHE A 6 7.33 -9.92 -5.39
N SER A 7 6.85 -10.29 -4.22
CA SER A 7 5.47 -10.73 -4.03
C SER A 7 4.85 -10.00 -2.86
N LEU A 8 3.81 -9.24 -3.15
CA LEU A 8 3.03 -8.49 -2.17
C LEU A 8 1.73 -9.21 -1.87
N SER A 9 1.28 -9.12 -0.64
CA SER A 9 -0.05 -9.55 -0.24
C SER A 9 -0.80 -8.36 0.35
N VAL A 10 -1.95 -8.03 -0.23
CA VAL A 10 -2.86 -7.04 0.32
C VAL A 10 -3.88 -7.77 1.17
N PHE A 11 -3.86 -7.54 2.47
CA PHE A 11 -4.78 -8.17 3.41
C PHE A 11 -5.87 -7.20 3.85
N ASP A 12 -7.09 -7.72 3.89
CA ASP A 12 -8.11 -7.10 4.73
C ASP A 12 -7.69 -7.25 6.19
N VAL A 13 -7.59 -6.14 6.90
CA VAL A 13 -7.47 -6.17 8.35
C VAL A 13 -8.76 -6.81 8.87
N LYS A 14 -8.70 -8.10 9.21
CA LYS A 14 -9.80 -8.76 9.89
C LYS A 14 -9.97 -8.06 11.23
N MET A 15 -10.95 -7.17 11.31
CA MET A 15 -11.44 -6.71 12.59
C MET A 15 -11.79 -7.95 13.41
N PRO A 16 -11.44 -8.01 14.72
CA PRO A 16 -11.88 -9.09 15.58
C PRO A 16 -13.40 -9.17 15.45
N SER A 17 -13.89 -10.35 15.12
CA SER A 17 -15.30 -10.59 14.84
C SER A 17 -16.14 -10.27 16.07
N VAL A 18 -16.63 -9.06 16.12
CA VAL A 18 -17.88 -8.83 16.83
C VAL A 18 -18.91 -9.54 15.98
N ALA A 19 -19.56 -10.56 16.54
CA ALA A 19 -20.56 -11.38 15.85
C ALA A 19 -21.61 -10.47 15.21
N SER A 20 -21.44 -10.15 13.97
CA SER A 20 -22.37 -9.32 13.21
C SER A 20 -22.32 -9.77 11.75
N ARG A 21 -23.35 -10.52 11.43
CA ARG A 21 -24.01 -10.62 10.13
C ARG A 21 -23.13 -10.23 8.94
N SER A 22 -22.82 -11.26 8.16
CA SER A 22 -22.42 -11.23 6.76
C SER A 22 -22.12 -9.81 6.23
N MET A 23 -20.93 -9.38 6.40
CA MET A 23 -20.40 -8.33 5.57
C MET A 23 -20.18 -8.95 4.19
N VAL A 24 -20.91 -8.48 3.22
CA VAL A 24 -20.67 -8.80 1.83
C VAL A 24 -19.21 -8.45 1.56
N GLY A 25 -18.43 -9.41 1.11
CA GLY A 25 -17.06 -9.16 0.66
C GLY A 25 -17.11 -8.25 -0.58
N VAL A 26 -16.98 -6.97 -0.36
CA VAL A 26 -17.15 -5.95 -1.40
C VAL A 26 -15.81 -5.59 -2.05
N GLY A 27 -14.70 -6.14 -1.56
CA GLY A 27 -13.37 -5.88 -2.09
C GLY A 27 -13.22 -6.18 -3.57
N GLU A 28 -13.81 -7.26 -4.06
CA GLU A 28 -13.74 -7.63 -5.48
C GLU A 28 -14.54 -6.69 -6.38
N ALA A 29 -15.70 -6.24 -5.94
CA ALA A 29 -16.56 -5.39 -6.74
C ALA A 29 -15.99 -3.97 -6.89
N ASN A 30 -15.16 -3.54 -5.95
CA ASN A 30 -14.77 -2.13 -5.82
C ASN A 30 -13.27 -1.88 -6.06
N LYS A 31 -12.51 -2.87 -6.48
CA LYS A 31 -11.07 -2.70 -6.78
C LYS A 31 -10.24 -2.07 -5.65
N GLU A 32 -10.66 -2.23 -4.40
CA GLU A 32 -9.98 -1.61 -3.24
C GLU A 32 -8.54 -2.09 -3.05
N ASP A 33 -8.23 -3.25 -3.61
CA ASP A 33 -6.90 -3.87 -3.57
C ASP A 33 -6.09 -3.61 -4.85
N GLU A 34 -6.64 -2.82 -5.80
CA GLU A 34 -5.96 -2.56 -7.05
C GLU A 34 -4.66 -1.77 -6.85
N VAL A 35 -3.58 -2.29 -7.41
CA VAL A 35 -2.27 -1.65 -7.45
C VAL A 35 -2.03 -1.15 -8.87
N GLN A 36 -1.97 0.18 -9.04
CA GLN A 36 -1.74 0.84 -10.33
C GLN A 36 -0.30 1.30 -10.50
N SER A 37 0.38 1.60 -9.39
CA SER A 37 1.79 1.99 -9.38
C SER A 37 2.49 1.42 -8.16
N VAL A 38 3.79 1.16 -8.29
CA VAL A 38 4.65 0.68 -7.21
C VAL A 38 5.96 1.44 -7.24
N ASP A 39 6.36 1.94 -6.09
CA ASP A 39 7.67 2.51 -5.83
C ASP A 39 8.37 1.69 -4.75
N ILE A 40 9.67 1.44 -4.94
CA ILE A 40 10.51 0.73 -3.97
C ILE A 40 11.52 1.70 -3.39
N LEU A 41 11.58 1.76 -2.07
CA LEU A 41 12.55 2.52 -1.31
C LEU A 41 13.47 1.55 -0.57
N VAL A 42 14.76 1.63 -0.80
CA VAL A 42 15.76 0.80 -0.12
C VAL A 42 16.53 1.64 0.87
N PHE A 43 16.53 1.25 2.14
CA PHE A 43 17.23 1.94 3.21
C PHE A 43 18.38 1.08 3.75
N ASP A 44 19.52 1.71 4.05
CA ASP A 44 20.60 1.07 4.82
C ASP A 44 20.15 0.87 6.26
N ALA A 45 19.79 -0.34 6.64
CA ALA A 45 19.37 -0.70 7.99
C ALA A 45 20.57 -1.20 8.85
N SER A 46 21.79 -1.07 8.35
CA SER A 46 23.01 -1.34 9.11
C SER A 46 23.51 -0.13 9.91
N VAL A 47 22.87 1.03 9.71
CA VAL A 47 23.17 2.29 10.39
C VAL A 47 21.92 2.83 11.10
N GLU A 48 22.13 3.66 12.12
CA GLU A 48 21.04 4.28 12.89
C GLU A 48 21.26 5.80 12.95
N PRO A 49 20.32 6.61 12.45
CA PRO A 49 19.10 6.21 11.76
C PRO A 49 19.37 5.57 10.38
N ALA A 50 18.50 4.66 9.95
CA ALA A 50 18.54 4.10 8.61
C ALA A 50 18.39 5.22 7.55
N VAL A 51 19.13 5.13 6.45
CA VAL A 51 19.16 6.16 5.41
C VAL A 51 18.79 5.62 4.04
N LEU A 52 18.16 6.45 3.21
CA LEU A 52 17.75 6.09 1.85
C LEU A 52 18.99 5.83 0.98
N LEU A 53 19.08 4.62 0.42
CA LEU A 53 20.10 4.21 -0.54
C LEU A 53 19.62 4.39 -1.98
N GLU A 54 18.39 3.98 -2.24
CA GLU A 54 17.86 3.85 -3.59
C GLU A 54 16.34 4.01 -3.60
N TRP A 55 15.83 4.59 -4.68
CA TRP A 55 14.43 4.64 -5.03
C TRP A 55 14.27 4.16 -6.46
N VAL A 56 13.35 3.23 -6.68
CA VAL A 56 13.05 2.62 -7.97
C VAL A 56 11.55 2.65 -8.21
N GLU A 57 11.13 3.30 -9.29
CA GLU A 57 9.76 3.22 -9.79
C GLU A 57 9.61 1.94 -10.63
N VAL A 58 8.59 1.14 -10.34
CA VAL A 58 8.29 -0.07 -11.10
C VAL A 58 7.42 0.27 -12.29
N GLU A 59 7.86 -0.11 -13.48
CA GLU A 59 7.05 0.09 -14.69
C GLU A 59 5.75 -0.73 -14.61
N SER A 60 4.62 -0.10 -14.90
CA SER A 60 3.28 -0.72 -14.75
C SER A 60 3.09 -2.02 -15.50
N GLN A 61 3.77 -2.19 -16.63
CA GLN A 61 3.77 -3.44 -17.41
C GLN A 61 4.44 -4.62 -16.72
N ASN A 62 5.23 -4.37 -15.68
CA ASN A 62 5.90 -5.39 -14.89
C ASN A 62 5.12 -5.78 -13.62
N ILE A 63 3.93 -5.22 -13.44
CA ILE A 63 3.07 -5.49 -12.29
C ILE A 63 2.00 -6.50 -12.71
N GLU A 64 2.03 -7.70 -12.12
CA GLU A 64 1.03 -8.74 -12.29
C GLU A 64 0.19 -8.83 -11.01
N GLN A 65 -1.14 -8.74 -11.14
CA GLN A 65 -2.01 -8.80 -9.97
C GLN A 65 -3.15 -9.78 -10.15
N ASN A 66 -3.47 -10.47 -9.05
CA ASN A 66 -4.61 -11.36 -8.95
C ASN A 66 -5.51 -10.86 -7.80
N LEU A 67 -6.67 -10.32 -8.16
CA LEU A 67 -7.62 -9.70 -7.25
C LEU A 67 -8.74 -10.65 -6.80
N ALA A 68 -8.57 -11.96 -6.96
CA ALA A 68 -9.61 -12.93 -6.66
C ALA A 68 -9.62 -13.36 -5.18
N GLY A 69 -10.81 -13.37 -4.58
CA GLY A 69 -11.11 -14.20 -3.41
C GLY A 69 -10.71 -13.67 -2.03
N GLY A 70 -10.62 -12.36 -1.82
CA GLY A 70 -10.46 -11.80 -0.46
C GLY A 70 -9.03 -11.78 0.07
N SER A 71 -8.05 -12.13 -0.75
CA SER A 71 -6.64 -11.81 -0.59
C SER A 71 -6.05 -11.50 -1.95
N SER A 72 -5.63 -10.27 -2.16
CA SER A 72 -5.04 -9.86 -3.42
C SER A 72 -3.53 -10.07 -3.38
N LYS A 73 -3.02 -10.69 -4.43
CA LYS A 73 -1.60 -10.93 -4.62
C LYS A 73 -1.10 -10.07 -5.77
N VAL A 74 0.01 -9.39 -5.57
CA VAL A 74 0.67 -8.59 -6.58
C VAL A 74 2.12 -9.04 -6.68
N ASP A 75 2.51 -9.46 -7.87
CA ASP A 75 3.88 -9.88 -8.19
C ASP A 75 4.50 -8.87 -9.17
N PHE A 76 5.76 -8.53 -8.97
CA PHE A 76 6.51 -7.67 -9.87
C PHE A 76 8.01 -7.91 -9.75
N SER A 77 8.75 -7.42 -10.73
CA SER A 77 10.20 -7.42 -10.71
C SER A 77 10.76 -6.00 -10.81
N ALA A 78 11.86 -5.75 -10.12
CA ALA A 78 12.54 -4.46 -10.15
C ALA A 78 14.06 -4.62 -10.15
N PRO A 79 14.77 -3.74 -10.86
CA PRO A 79 16.23 -3.69 -10.82
C PRO A 79 16.67 -3.01 -9.51
N LEU A 80 17.27 -3.78 -8.59
CA LEU A 80 17.84 -3.23 -7.36
C LEU A 80 19.36 -3.37 -7.34
N THR A 81 20.00 -2.43 -6.67
CA THR A 81 21.42 -2.50 -6.40
C THR A 81 21.70 -3.61 -5.36
N LEU A 82 22.66 -4.49 -5.68
CA LEU A 82 23.07 -5.54 -4.76
C LEU A 82 23.64 -4.96 -3.47
N SER A 83 23.32 -5.57 -2.35
CA SER A 83 23.82 -5.15 -1.04
C SER A 83 24.23 -6.36 -0.21
N SER A 84 25.44 -6.31 0.33
CA SER A 84 25.92 -7.26 1.33
C SER A 84 25.55 -6.89 2.76
N LYS A 85 24.93 -5.72 2.95
CA LYS A 85 24.48 -5.19 4.24
C LYS A 85 23.00 -5.44 4.44
N LYS A 86 22.58 -5.39 5.71
CA LYS A 86 21.18 -5.38 6.09
C LYS A 86 20.51 -4.14 5.52
N VAL A 87 19.39 -4.33 4.84
CA VAL A 87 18.56 -3.25 4.29
C VAL A 87 17.10 -3.41 4.72
N CYS A 88 16.40 -2.30 4.81
CA CYS A 88 14.96 -2.26 4.88
C CYS A 88 14.42 -1.86 3.51
N ILE A 89 13.53 -2.68 2.95
CA ILE A 89 12.86 -2.44 1.68
C ILE A 89 11.44 -2.03 1.99
N ALA A 90 11.09 -0.80 1.67
CA ALA A 90 9.72 -0.30 1.76
C ALA A 90 9.10 -0.25 0.36
N VAL A 91 7.86 -0.69 0.27
CA VAL A 91 7.05 -0.67 -0.95
C VAL A 91 5.91 0.30 -0.74
N VAL A 92 5.79 1.24 -1.65
CA VAL A 92 4.71 2.24 -1.69
C VAL A 92 3.89 2.00 -2.94
N ALA A 93 2.59 1.80 -2.80
CA ALA A 93 1.70 1.62 -3.94
C ALA A 93 0.70 2.77 -4.03
N ASN A 94 0.31 3.11 -5.26
CA ASN A 94 -0.72 4.11 -5.57
C ASN A 94 -0.45 5.50 -5.00
N CYS A 95 0.81 5.88 -4.91
CA CYS A 95 1.22 7.21 -4.46
C CYS A 95 2.38 7.70 -5.33
N SER A 96 2.28 8.92 -5.83
CA SER A 96 3.37 9.50 -6.60
C SER A 96 4.45 10.06 -5.67
N LEU A 97 5.66 9.56 -5.80
CA LEU A 97 6.80 10.03 -5.03
C LEU A 97 7.60 11.07 -5.83
N SER A 98 8.19 12.02 -5.15
CA SER A 98 9.07 13.02 -5.81
C SER A 98 10.03 13.63 -4.79
N GLY A 99 11.15 14.16 -5.29
CA GLY A 99 12.08 14.94 -4.47
C GLY A 99 12.90 14.14 -3.45
N LEU A 100 12.90 12.82 -3.54
CA LEU A 100 13.65 11.97 -2.62
C LEU A 100 15.14 12.04 -2.90
N THR A 101 15.94 12.18 -1.84
CA THR A 101 17.40 12.31 -1.94
C THR A 101 18.09 11.17 -1.18
N LYS A 102 19.07 10.54 -1.83
CA LYS A 102 19.90 9.50 -1.18
C LYS A 102 20.60 10.07 0.06
N GLY A 103 20.69 9.26 1.11
CA GLY A 103 21.26 9.65 2.39
C GLY A 103 20.26 10.30 3.36
N THR A 104 19.02 10.60 2.93
CA THR A 104 17.97 11.10 3.81
C THR A 104 17.57 10.04 4.83
N PRO A 105 17.45 10.39 6.14
CA PRO A 105 16.97 9.46 7.15
C PRO A 105 15.59 8.89 6.80
N LYS A 106 15.38 7.60 7.09
CA LYS A 106 14.14 6.88 6.77
C LYS A 106 12.91 7.62 7.28
N ASN A 107 12.92 8.07 8.53
CA ASN A 107 11.78 8.78 9.11
C ASN A 107 11.45 10.08 8.36
N ASP A 108 12.46 10.82 7.91
CA ASP A 108 12.25 12.05 7.15
C ASP A 108 11.65 11.75 5.76
N VAL A 109 12.11 10.66 5.11
CA VAL A 109 11.52 10.18 3.87
C VAL A 109 10.07 9.81 4.09
N LEU A 110 9.76 8.95 5.07
CA LEU A 110 8.40 8.47 5.32
C LEU A 110 7.46 9.62 5.71
N ASN A 111 7.91 10.57 6.51
CA ASN A 111 7.14 11.76 6.88
C ASN A 111 6.85 12.69 5.70
N SER A 112 7.63 12.62 4.63
CA SER A 112 7.40 13.37 3.40
C SER A 112 6.35 12.72 2.47
N LEU A 113 6.05 11.43 2.69
CA LEU A 113 5.09 10.68 1.88
C LEU A 113 3.66 10.99 2.31
N ILE A 114 3.13 12.07 1.77
CA ILE A 114 1.77 12.54 2.08
C ILE A 114 0.92 12.36 0.84
N PHE A 115 -0.24 11.72 0.99
CA PHE A 115 -1.26 11.73 -0.05
C PHE A 115 -2.31 12.79 0.25
N GLN A 116 -2.85 13.38 -0.80
CA GLN A 116 -3.94 14.35 -0.74
C GLN A 116 -5.09 13.85 -1.58
N ASN A 117 -6.29 13.95 -1.04
CA ASN A 117 -7.49 13.70 -1.81
C ASN A 117 -8.36 14.97 -1.82
N SER A 118 -8.55 15.52 -3.00
CA SER A 118 -9.40 16.69 -3.22
C SER A 118 -10.89 16.33 -3.39
N GLY A 119 -11.24 15.05 -3.38
CA GLY A 119 -12.58 14.55 -3.66
C GLY A 119 -13.04 13.45 -2.73
N LYS A 120 -14.19 12.88 -3.04
CA LYS A 120 -14.68 11.68 -2.37
C LYS A 120 -13.91 10.47 -2.87
N TRP A 121 -13.51 9.61 -1.96
CA TRP A 121 -13.10 8.26 -2.30
C TRP A 121 -14.36 7.47 -2.64
N LEU A 122 -14.65 7.39 -3.94
CA LEU A 122 -15.82 6.65 -4.40
C LEU A 122 -15.39 5.21 -4.70
N ALA A 123 -16.15 4.28 -4.17
CA ALA A 123 -15.96 2.86 -4.40
C ALA A 123 -16.82 2.34 -5.56
N ASP A 124 -17.19 3.21 -6.50
CA ASP A 124 -17.87 2.77 -7.72
C ASP A 124 -16.86 2.49 -8.84
N ALA A 125 -17.24 1.59 -9.74
CA ALA A 125 -16.35 1.09 -10.79
C ALA A 125 -15.88 2.16 -11.78
N ASP A 126 -16.59 3.29 -11.86
CA ASP A 126 -16.37 4.30 -12.89
C ASP A 126 -15.52 5.48 -12.41
N ASN A 127 -15.44 5.68 -11.07
CA ASN A 127 -14.78 6.85 -10.46
C ASN A 127 -13.81 6.46 -9.36
N TYR A 128 -13.21 5.29 -9.44
CA TYR A 128 -12.34 4.77 -8.41
C TYR A 128 -10.93 5.38 -8.48
N THR A 129 -10.47 5.86 -7.34
CA THR A 129 -9.06 6.25 -7.15
C THR A 129 -8.35 5.17 -6.35
N ALA A 130 -7.26 4.64 -6.88
CA ALA A 130 -6.50 3.59 -6.22
C ALA A 130 -6.00 4.05 -4.84
N ILE A 131 -6.20 3.19 -3.84
CA ILE A 131 -5.89 3.51 -2.43
C ILE A 131 -4.38 3.45 -2.22
N PRO A 132 -3.75 4.47 -1.61
CA PRO A 132 -2.35 4.40 -1.21
C PRO A 132 -2.11 3.27 -0.21
N MET A 133 -1.03 2.52 -0.42
CA MET A 133 -0.66 1.39 0.41
C MET A 133 0.83 1.43 0.73
N TYR A 134 1.18 0.87 1.87
CA TYR A 134 2.55 0.78 2.35
C TYR A 134 2.83 -0.60 2.94
N GLY A 135 4.01 -1.13 2.67
CA GLY A 135 4.53 -2.32 3.31
C GLY A 135 6.05 -2.27 3.38
N GLU A 136 6.65 -2.95 4.34
CA GLU A 136 8.10 -3.03 4.45
C GLU A 136 8.59 -4.37 4.95
N ILE A 137 9.81 -4.70 4.60
CA ILE A 137 10.52 -5.89 5.06
C ILE A 137 12.00 -5.59 5.25
N GLU A 138 12.60 -6.18 6.28
CA GLU A 138 14.04 -6.17 6.44
C GLU A 138 14.65 -7.44 5.86
N VAL A 139 15.71 -7.28 5.09
CA VAL A 139 16.50 -8.39 4.54
C VAL A 139 17.97 -8.23 4.88
N ALA A 140 18.65 -9.34 5.14
CA ALA A 140 20.07 -9.33 5.53
C ALA A 140 20.98 -8.84 4.40
N LYS A 141 20.59 -9.07 3.14
CA LYS A 141 21.33 -8.71 1.93
C LYS A 141 20.42 -8.75 0.71
N ILE A 142 20.84 -8.10 -0.37
CA ILE A 142 20.23 -8.22 -1.69
C ILE A 142 21.23 -8.96 -2.59
N GLU A 143 20.87 -10.15 -3.02
CA GLU A 143 21.66 -11.01 -3.93
C GLU A 143 21.04 -11.05 -5.33
N PRO A 144 21.81 -11.46 -6.36
CA PRO A 144 21.26 -11.64 -7.70
C PRO A 144 20.11 -12.66 -7.68
N SER A 145 19.04 -12.36 -8.40
CA SER A 145 17.85 -13.22 -8.54
C SER A 145 17.19 -13.63 -7.21
N VAL A 146 17.28 -12.78 -6.19
CA VAL A 146 16.57 -12.99 -4.94
C VAL A 146 15.07 -12.77 -5.16
N SER A 147 14.26 -13.61 -4.53
CA SER A 147 12.81 -13.42 -4.45
C SER A 147 12.44 -12.98 -3.05
N ILE A 148 11.76 -11.83 -2.95
CA ILE A 148 11.28 -11.25 -1.69
C ILE A 148 9.77 -11.41 -1.66
N ALA A 149 9.32 -12.38 -0.89
CA ALA A 149 7.90 -12.73 -0.81
C ALA A 149 7.27 -12.27 0.50
N ASN A 150 5.94 -12.19 0.49
CA ASN A 150 5.10 -11.93 1.66
C ASN A 150 5.28 -10.55 2.30
N ILE A 151 5.51 -9.52 1.50
CA ILE A 151 5.41 -8.14 2.01
C ILE A 151 3.93 -7.83 2.20
N GLU A 152 3.54 -7.63 3.46
CA GLU A 152 2.18 -7.26 3.82
C GLU A 152 1.93 -5.78 3.55
N MET A 153 1.01 -5.49 2.64
CA MET A 153 0.63 -4.11 2.29
C MET A 153 -0.56 -3.66 3.14
N LYS A 154 -0.44 -2.49 3.74
CA LYS A 154 -1.49 -1.84 4.54
C LYS A 154 -2.08 -0.70 3.75
N ARG A 155 -3.40 -0.68 3.62
CA ARG A 155 -4.14 0.43 3.03
C ARG A 155 -4.19 1.61 4.00
N MET A 156 -4.00 2.82 3.48
CA MET A 156 -3.96 4.04 4.28
C MET A 156 -5.34 4.67 4.51
N LEU A 157 -6.40 4.00 4.11
CA LEU A 157 -7.77 4.43 4.29
C LEU A 157 -8.57 3.42 5.09
N ALA A 158 -9.50 3.92 5.90
CA ALA A 158 -10.55 3.13 6.53
C ALA A 158 -11.85 3.27 5.73
N ARG A 159 -12.59 2.17 5.61
CA ARG A 159 -13.92 2.15 5.00
C ARG A 159 -14.99 2.14 6.07
N ILE A 160 -16.06 2.90 5.85
CA ILE A 160 -17.25 2.92 6.70
C ILE A 160 -18.44 2.43 5.86
N ASP A 161 -18.98 1.27 6.21
CA ASP A 161 -20.18 0.73 5.60
C ASP A 161 -21.39 0.98 6.50
N ILE A 162 -22.44 1.59 5.96
CA ILE A 162 -23.68 1.83 6.66
C ILE A 162 -24.78 1.01 6.01
N GLN A 163 -25.30 0.03 6.76
CA GLN A 163 -26.37 -0.83 6.28
C GLN A 163 -27.67 -0.55 7.04
N ASN A 164 -28.73 -0.21 6.30
CA ASN A 164 -30.08 -0.14 6.82
C ASN A 164 -30.89 -1.34 6.31
N SER A 165 -31.27 -2.25 7.23
CA SER A 165 -32.06 -3.44 6.90
C SER A 165 -33.52 -3.34 7.34
N THR A 166 -33.99 -2.15 7.78
CA THR A 166 -35.38 -1.96 8.23
C THR A 166 -36.24 -1.33 7.14
N SER A 167 -37.46 -1.84 6.98
CA SER A 167 -38.40 -1.33 5.98
C SER A 167 -39.08 -0.02 6.40
N ASN A 168 -39.04 0.31 7.69
CA ASN A 168 -39.78 1.45 8.28
C ASN A 168 -38.90 2.67 8.53
N PHE A 169 -37.64 2.61 8.17
CA PHE A 169 -36.69 3.70 8.36
C PHE A 169 -35.84 3.88 7.10
N LYS A 170 -35.77 5.08 6.58
CA LYS A 170 -34.93 5.45 5.44
C LYS A 170 -33.83 6.39 5.89
N ILE A 171 -32.60 6.04 5.59
CA ILE A 171 -31.46 6.95 5.72
C ILE A 171 -31.52 7.88 4.50
N GLU A 172 -31.68 9.17 4.72
CA GLU A 172 -31.68 10.14 3.61
C GLU A 172 -30.29 10.64 3.30
N ASP A 173 -29.49 10.94 4.34
CA ASP A 173 -28.13 11.44 4.19
C ASP A 173 -27.21 10.90 5.28
N VAL A 174 -25.93 10.79 4.94
CA VAL A 174 -24.83 10.47 5.85
C VAL A 174 -23.73 11.50 5.67
N TYR A 175 -23.31 12.11 6.75
CA TYR A 175 -22.25 13.11 6.74
C TYR A 175 -21.07 12.64 7.58
N LEU A 176 -19.87 12.73 7.03
CA LEU A 176 -18.64 12.61 7.77
C LEU A 176 -18.12 14.00 8.12
N ALA A 177 -18.06 14.33 9.41
CA ALA A 177 -17.53 15.59 9.88
C ALA A 177 -16.10 15.46 10.39
N ASN A 178 -15.31 16.53 10.25
CA ASN A 178 -13.94 16.62 10.77
C ASN A 178 -13.00 15.53 10.23
N PHE A 179 -13.14 15.15 8.98
CA PHE A 179 -12.20 14.23 8.34
C PHE A 179 -10.96 14.96 7.82
N ASN A 180 -9.83 14.24 7.80
CA ASN A 180 -8.60 14.74 7.20
C ASN A 180 -8.66 14.59 5.68
N THR A 181 -8.23 15.62 4.95
CA THR A 181 -8.04 15.56 3.49
C THR A 181 -6.67 15.07 3.08
N ASN A 182 -5.74 15.04 4.01
CA ASN A 182 -4.37 14.56 3.83
C ASN A 182 -4.10 13.40 4.77
N GLY A 183 -3.24 12.49 4.37
CA GLY A 183 -2.78 11.38 5.20
C GLY A 183 -1.34 11.00 4.89
N TYR A 184 -0.68 10.35 5.83
CA TYR A 184 0.61 9.73 5.60
C TYR A 184 0.43 8.39 4.89
N VAL A 185 1.37 8.05 4.01
CA VAL A 185 1.37 6.77 3.30
C VAL A 185 1.93 5.65 4.17
N SER A 186 2.87 5.97 5.06
CA SER A 186 3.38 5.01 6.04
C SER A 186 2.61 5.11 7.36
N PRO A 187 2.33 3.97 8.02
CA PRO A 187 1.84 4.00 9.40
C PRO A 187 2.93 4.55 10.33
N GLU A 188 2.52 5.25 11.40
CA GLU A 188 3.41 5.66 12.49
C GLU A 188 3.95 4.45 13.26
#